data_e1c4f76aae1a345722801b4e54717ba8
#
_entry.id   e1c4f76aae1a345722801b4e54717ba8
#
_cell.length_a   1.000
_cell.length_b   1.000
_cell.length_c   1.000
_cell.angle_alpha   90.00
_cell.angle_beta   90.00
_cell.angle_gamma   90.00
#
_symmetry.space_group_name_H-M   'P 1'
#
loop_
_entity.id
_entity.type
_entity.pdbx_description
1 polymer ?
#
loop_
_entity_poly.entity_id
_entity_poly.type
_entity_poly.pdbx_seq_one_letter_code
_entity_poly.pdbx_strand_id
1 'polypeptide(L)'
;MKILFINACVRKESRTLLLANELLSGLRGEIIEVFLPSLNLKPLDEKMIYDRMIDSDYQVYARQFQEADTIVIAAPLWDLSFPSILKVYIENICINGITFKYSENGPIGLCKAKRLLYVSTSGGVNYPDFGFNYIKALSNMMFGIKDVIRFSAEGLDVWENDVEKILEKTIEEIEEYIDKE
;
A
#
# COMPACT_ATOMS: atom_id res chain seq x y z
N MET A 1 -13.75 8.03 -10.32
CA MET A 1 -12.99 6.93 -9.69
C MET A 1 -12.24 7.52 -8.50
N LYS A 2 -12.29 6.85 -7.35
CA LYS A 2 -11.56 7.24 -6.13
C LYS A 2 -10.27 6.43 -6.02
N ILE A 3 -9.14 7.10 -5.96
CA ILE A 3 -7.82 6.51 -5.78
C ILE A 3 -7.37 6.80 -4.37
N LEU A 4 -7.21 5.77 -3.54
CA LEU A 4 -6.64 5.92 -2.21
C LEU A 4 -5.13 5.71 -2.29
N PHE A 5 -4.38 6.77 -2.02
CA PHE A 5 -2.92 6.74 -1.97
C PHE A 5 -2.43 6.62 -0.51
N ILE A 6 -1.89 5.48 -0.16
CA ILE A 6 -1.32 5.19 1.16
C ILE A 6 0.18 5.41 1.09
N ASN A 7 0.63 6.52 1.66
CA ASN A 7 2.03 6.94 1.63
C ASN A 7 2.73 6.58 2.95
N ALA A 8 3.58 5.54 2.90
CA ALA A 8 4.43 5.10 4.02
C ALA A 8 5.88 5.60 3.91
N CYS A 9 6.15 6.57 3.04
CA CYS A 9 7.48 7.12 2.82
C CYS A 9 7.82 8.14 3.92
N VAL A 10 8.69 7.76 4.85
CA VAL A 10 9.06 8.60 6.01
C VAL A 10 10.11 9.66 5.65
N ARG A 11 10.96 9.41 4.64
CA ARG A 11 12.03 10.32 4.24
C ARG A 11 11.49 11.39 3.29
N LYS A 12 11.93 12.65 3.46
CA LYS A 12 11.55 13.76 2.56
C LYS A 12 11.96 13.50 1.11
N GLU A 13 13.16 12.99 0.90
CA GLU A 13 13.71 12.63 -0.42
C GLU A 13 13.57 11.12 -0.63
N SER A 14 12.33 10.66 -0.78
CA SER A 14 12.03 9.25 -0.97
C SER A 14 11.99 8.91 -2.45
N ARG A 15 12.88 8.03 -2.90
CA ARG A 15 12.86 7.46 -4.26
C ARG A 15 11.57 6.67 -4.51
N THR A 16 11.05 6.00 -3.50
CA THR A 16 9.75 5.32 -3.57
C THR A 16 8.60 6.30 -3.84
N LEU A 17 8.61 7.45 -3.16
CA LEU A 17 7.60 8.49 -3.38
C LEU A 17 7.71 9.11 -4.77
N LEU A 18 8.92 9.28 -5.30
CA LEU A 18 9.15 9.74 -6.67
C LEU A 18 8.43 8.80 -7.66
N LEU A 19 8.68 7.51 -7.61
CA LEU A 19 8.04 6.52 -8.49
C LEU A 19 6.51 6.48 -8.28
N ALA A 20 6.04 6.63 -7.04
CA ALA A 20 4.61 6.65 -6.76
C ALA A 20 3.92 7.89 -7.36
N ASN A 21 4.60 9.05 -7.36
CA ASN A 21 4.07 10.26 -7.99
C ASN A 21 3.97 10.12 -9.51
N GLU A 22 4.95 9.47 -10.17
CA GLU A 22 4.85 9.14 -11.59
C GLU A 22 3.62 8.28 -11.88
N LEU A 23 3.44 7.20 -11.12
CA LEU A 23 2.26 6.35 -11.26
C LEU A 23 0.95 7.14 -11.05
N LEU A 24 0.88 7.95 -10.00
CA LEU A 24 -0.32 8.73 -9.68
C LEU A 24 -0.64 9.78 -10.75
N SER A 25 0.39 10.37 -11.38
CA SER A 25 0.21 11.39 -12.41
C SER A 25 -0.50 10.85 -13.67
N GLY A 26 -0.34 9.56 -13.97
CA GLY A 26 -0.99 8.91 -15.11
C GLY A 26 -2.36 8.31 -14.80
N LEU A 27 -2.71 8.14 -13.52
CA LEU A 27 -4.01 7.58 -13.14
C LEU A 27 -5.13 8.63 -13.21
N ARG A 28 -6.29 8.24 -13.73
CA ARG A 28 -7.46 9.12 -13.84
C ARG A 28 -8.38 8.94 -12.64
N GLY A 29 -8.60 9.99 -11.85
CA GLY A 29 -9.53 9.96 -10.72
C GLY A 29 -9.20 11.00 -9.66
N GLU A 30 -9.99 11.00 -8.60
CA GLU A 30 -9.77 11.78 -7.39
C GLU A 30 -8.76 11.04 -6.51
N ILE A 31 -7.61 11.63 -6.26
CA ILE A 31 -6.56 11.07 -5.39
C ILE A 31 -6.79 11.57 -3.97
N ILE A 32 -6.95 10.64 -3.05
CA ILE A 32 -7.04 10.91 -1.62
C ILE A 32 -5.79 10.32 -0.98
N GLU A 33 -4.88 11.20 -0.53
CA GLU A 33 -3.66 10.76 0.13
C GLU A 33 -3.88 10.54 1.63
N VAL A 34 -3.36 9.41 2.10
CA VAL A 34 -3.18 9.07 3.51
C VAL A 34 -1.68 9.03 3.80
N PHE A 35 -1.13 10.17 4.21
CA PHE A 35 0.28 10.29 4.58
C PHE A 35 0.50 9.75 5.99
N LEU A 36 0.90 8.49 6.09
CA LEU A 36 1.00 7.76 7.35
C LEU A 36 1.90 8.42 8.40
N PRO A 37 3.07 9.02 8.04
CA PRO A 37 3.93 9.69 9.02
C PRO A 37 3.27 10.87 9.75
N SER A 38 2.22 11.47 9.19
CA SER A 38 1.49 12.58 9.83
C SER A 38 0.36 12.11 10.73
N LEU A 39 0.01 10.81 10.70
CA LEU A 39 -1.10 10.28 11.45
C LEU A 39 -0.68 9.88 12.87
N ASN A 40 -1.55 10.12 13.83
CA ASN A 40 -1.36 9.64 15.20
C ASN A 40 -1.93 8.22 15.38
N LEU A 41 -1.61 7.32 14.44
CA LEU A 41 -2.00 5.93 14.55
C LEU A 41 -1.12 5.21 15.58
N LYS A 42 -1.77 4.37 16.39
CA LYS A 42 -1.09 3.55 17.40
C LYS A 42 -1.27 2.07 17.11
N PRO A 43 -0.31 1.23 17.51
CA PRO A 43 -0.54 -0.21 17.57
C PRO A 43 -1.78 -0.51 18.42
N LEU A 44 -2.53 -1.52 18.02
CA LEU A 44 -3.75 -1.89 18.72
C LEU A 44 -3.44 -2.39 20.13
N ASP A 45 -4.11 -1.81 21.12
CA ASP A 45 -4.21 -2.34 22.46
C ASP A 45 -5.55 -3.07 22.67
N GLU A 46 -5.75 -3.69 23.84
CA GLU A 46 -6.96 -4.44 24.16
C GLU A 46 -8.23 -3.58 24.03
N LYS A 47 -8.18 -2.35 24.50
CA LYS A 47 -9.31 -1.41 24.41
C LYS A 47 -9.65 -1.05 22.96
N MET A 48 -8.63 -0.73 22.16
CA MET A 48 -8.80 -0.36 20.74
C MET A 48 -9.38 -1.51 19.90
N ILE A 49 -9.07 -2.77 20.25
CA ILE A 49 -9.65 -3.93 19.55
C ILE A 49 -11.19 -3.94 19.66
N TYR A 50 -11.75 -3.53 20.78
CA TYR A 50 -13.19 -3.45 20.99
C TYR A 50 -13.76 -2.14 20.47
N ASP A 51 -13.15 -1.01 20.79
CA ASP A 51 -13.64 0.33 20.44
C ASP A 51 -13.79 0.49 18.92
N ARG A 52 -12.84 0.04 18.12
CA ARG A 52 -12.90 0.13 16.67
C ARG A 52 -14.08 -0.60 16.02
N MET A 53 -14.73 -1.51 16.74
CA MET A 53 -15.90 -2.23 16.27
C MET A 53 -17.18 -1.41 16.40
N ILE A 54 -17.22 -0.45 17.33
CA ILE A 54 -18.42 0.31 17.71
C ILE A 54 -18.28 1.82 17.49
N ASP A 55 -17.05 2.35 17.56
CA ASP A 55 -16.77 3.78 17.44
C ASP A 55 -16.39 4.15 16.00
N SER A 56 -17.18 5.06 15.41
CA SER A 56 -16.98 5.51 14.03
C SER A 56 -15.63 6.22 13.81
N ASP A 57 -15.06 6.84 14.83
CA ASP A 57 -13.79 7.57 14.71
C ASP A 57 -12.62 6.63 14.42
N TYR A 58 -12.65 5.42 14.99
CA TYR A 58 -11.68 4.36 14.66
C TYR A 58 -11.92 3.75 13.27
N GLN A 59 -13.10 3.93 12.67
CA GLN A 59 -13.48 3.30 11.41
C GLN A 59 -13.18 4.16 10.17
N VAL A 60 -12.81 5.42 10.35
CA VAL A 60 -12.65 6.38 9.24
C VAL A 60 -11.75 5.82 8.14
N TYR A 61 -10.55 5.36 8.48
CA TYR A 61 -9.59 4.84 7.50
C TYR A 61 -10.02 3.49 6.90
N ALA A 62 -10.67 2.64 7.70
CA ALA A 62 -11.20 1.38 7.20
C ALA A 62 -12.31 1.59 6.15
N ARG A 63 -13.21 2.54 6.38
CA ARG A 63 -14.25 2.91 5.42
C ARG A 63 -13.66 3.58 4.18
N GLN A 64 -12.68 4.45 4.35
CA GLN A 64 -11.98 5.08 3.24
C GLN A 64 -11.30 4.01 2.35
N PHE A 65 -10.65 3.01 2.96
CA PHE A 65 -10.04 1.89 2.25
C PHE A 65 -11.08 1.02 1.55
N GLN A 66 -12.19 0.72 2.23
CA GLN A 66 -13.29 -0.07 1.67
C GLN A 66 -13.90 0.58 0.42
N GLU A 67 -14.07 1.91 0.44
CA GLU A 67 -14.79 2.68 -0.59
C GLU A 67 -13.93 3.08 -1.80
N ALA A 68 -12.62 2.88 -1.74
CA ALA A 68 -11.72 3.18 -2.84
C ALA A 68 -11.96 2.27 -4.06
N ASP A 69 -11.83 2.81 -5.27
CA ASP A 69 -11.89 2.04 -6.52
C ASP A 69 -10.53 1.46 -6.92
N THR A 70 -9.45 2.17 -6.57
CA THR A 70 -8.05 1.76 -6.74
C THR A 70 -7.26 2.14 -5.49
N ILE A 71 -6.36 1.27 -5.07
CA ILE A 71 -5.46 1.52 -3.94
C ILE A 71 -4.04 1.60 -4.48
N VAL A 72 -3.31 2.64 -4.10
CA VAL A 72 -1.88 2.78 -4.35
C VAL A 72 -1.16 2.80 -3.01
N ILE A 73 -0.15 1.96 -2.83
CA ILE A 73 0.69 1.94 -1.64
C ILE A 73 2.12 2.26 -2.05
N ALA A 74 2.70 3.31 -1.46
CA ALA A 74 4.13 3.59 -1.57
C ALA A 74 4.82 3.23 -0.26
N ALA A 75 5.68 2.21 -0.30
CA ALA A 75 6.41 1.75 0.87
C ALA A 75 7.81 1.23 0.49
N PRO A 76 8.90 1.86 0.99
CA PRO A 76 10.25 1.35 0.77
C PRO A 76 10.44 -0.02 1.44
N LEU A 77 11.31 -0.84 0.87
CA LEU A 77 11.72 -2.11 1.48
C LEU A 77 12.74 -1.83 2.59
N TRP A 78 12.34 -2.02 3.83
CA TRP A 78 13.19 -1.92 5.02
C TRP A 78 13.18 -3.26 5.76
N ASP A 79 14.36 -3.76 6.10
CA ASP A 79 14.50 -4.99 6.89
C ASP A 79 13.67 -6.16 6.33
N LEU A 80 13.75 -6.34 4.99
CA LEU A 80 13.01 -7.34 4.20
C LEU A 80 11.48 -7.16 4.18
N SER A 81 10.96 -6.01 4.63
CA SER A 81 9.52 -5.72 4.66
C SER A 81 9.29 -4.23 4.38
N PHE A 82 8.15 -3.70 4.74
CA PHE A 82 7.80 -2.28 4.68
C PHE A 82 7.94 -1.61 6.06
N PRO A 83 7.98 -0.26 6.14
CA PRO A 83 8.03 0.45 7.41
C PRO A 83 6.89 0.06 8.36
N SER A 84 7.18 -0.09 9.66
CA SER A 84 6.22 -0.51 10.68
C SER A 84 4.93 0.31 10.72
N ILE A 85 5.00 1.58 10.35
CA ILE A 85 3.83 2.47 10.29
C ILE A 85 2.76 1.95 9.32
N LEU A 86 3.16 1.28 8.22
CA LEU A 86 2.20 0.65 7.29
C LEU A 86 1.54 -0.55 7.96
N LYS A 87 2.27 -1.33 8.77
CA LYS A 87 1.68 -2.45 9.53
C LYS A 87 0.65 -1.96 10.53
N VAL A 88 0.95 -0.87 11.25
CA VAL A 88 0.01 -0.24 12.18
C VAL A 88 -1.25 0.22 11.43
N TYR A 89 -1.10 0.88 10.29
CA TYR A 89 -2.25 1.28 9.47
C TYR A 89 -3.10 0.07 9.04
N ILE A 90 -2.47 -0.99 8.54
CA ILE A 90 -3.16 -2.22 8.12
C ILE A 90 -3.95 -2.84 9.28
N GLU A 91 -3.38 -2.92 10.47
CA GLU A 91 -4.08 -3.44 11.63
C GLU A 91 -5.30 -2.60 11.99
N ASN A 92 -5.18 -1.29 11.89
CA ASN A 92 -6.29 -0.37 12.18
C ASN A 92 -7.43 -0.46 11.14
N ILE A 93 -7.15 -0.77 9.87
CA ILE A 93 -8.18 -0.89 8.84
C ILE A 93 -8.78 -2.29 8.73
N CYS A 94 -8.14 -3.34 9.27
CA CYS A 94 -8.68 -4.70 9.27
C CYS A 94 -9.83 -4.81 10.30
N ILE A 95 -11.03 -4.37 9.91
CA ILE A 95 -12.22 -4.37 10.77
C ILE A 95 -13.28 -5.29 10.17
N ASN A 96 -13.71 -6.28 10.98
CA ASN A 96 -14.80 -7.18 10.62
C ASN A 96 -16.12 -6.39 10.41
N GLY A 97 -16.80 -6.67 9.30
CA GLY A 97 -18.01 -5.94 8.89
C GLY A 97 -17.72 -4.68 8.06
N ILE A 98 -16.45 -4.27 7.89
CA ILE A 98 -16.08 -3.10 7.06
C ILE A 98 -15.18 -3.55 5.90
N THR A 99 -13.93 -3.91 6.13
CA THR A 99 -13.02 -4.31 5.06
C THR A 99 -13.11 -5.79 4.71
N PHE A 100 -13.58 -6.60 5.62
CA PHE A 100 -13.86 -8.03 5.42
C PHE A 100 -14.94 -8.50 6.38
N LYS A 101 -15.43 -9.74 6.17
CA LYS A 101 -16.26 -10.46 7.14
C LYS A 101 -15.90 -11.94 7.16
N TYR A 102 -16.16 -12.61 8.27
CA TYR A 102 -16.01 -14.06 8.36
C TYR A 102 -17.23 -14.78 7.79
N SER A 103 -16.99 -15.93 7.18
CA SER A 103 -17.99 -16.89 6.74
C SER A 103 -17.58 -18.31 7.17
N GLU A 104 -18.43 -19.29 6.95
CA GLU A 104 -18.13 -20.70 7.22
C GLU A 104 -16.91 -21.22 6.43
N ASN A 105 -16.64 -20.60 5.26
CA ASN A 105 -15.53 -20.97 4.38
C ASN A 105 -14.31 -20.04 4.50
N GLY A 106 -14.24 -19.22 5.55
CA GLY A 106 -13.16 -18.25 5.77
C GLY A 106 -13.55 -16.81 5.53
N PRO A 107 -12.58 -15.88 5.44
CA PRO A 107 -12.86 -14.47 5.27
C PRO A 107 -13.37 -14.14 3.86
N ILE A 108 -14.28 -13.21 3.77
CA ILE A 108 -14.80 -12.61 2.54
C ILE A 108 -14.46 -11.13 2.56
N GLY A 109 -13.75 -10.65 1.53
CA GLY A 109 -13.42 -9.23 1.38
C GLY A 109 -14.64 -8.39 1.04
N LEU A 110 -14.69 -7.18 1.58
CA LEU A 110 -15.77 -6.21 1.40
C LEU A 110 -15.29 -4.92 0.72
N CYS A 111 -14.02 -4.86 0.30
CA CYS A 111 -13.46 -3.69 -0.37
C CYS A 111 -13.94 -3.59 -1.82
N LYS A 112 -14.20 -2.38 -2.29
CA LYS A 112 -14.65 -2.10 -3.65
C LYS A 112 -13.52 -2.07 -4.68
N ALA A 113 -12.29 -1.85 -4.22
CA ALA A 113 -11.13 -1.74 -5.09
C ALA A 113 -10.97 -2.97 -5.97
N LYS A 114 -10.80 -2.74 -7.25
CA LYS A 114 -10.56 -3.80 -8.24
C LYS A 114 -9.09 -4.19 -8.28
N ARG A 115 -8.20 -3.23 -7.95
CA ARG A 115 -6.75 -3.42 -8.00
C ARG A 115 -6.04 -2.68 -6.87
N LEU A 116 -4.85 -3.18 -6.55
CA LEU A 116 -3.89 -2.56 -5.65
C LEU A 116 -2.54 -2.46 -6.36
N LEU A 117 -1.99 -1.26 -6.43
CA LEU A 117 -0.70 -0.96 -7.04
C LEU A 117 0.29 -0.69 -5.89
N TYR A 118 1.36 -1.46 -5.83
CA TYR A 118 2.37 -1.37 -4.78
C TYR A 118 3.68 -0.85 -5.35
N VAL A 119 4.15 0.29 -4.88
CA VAL A 119 5.40 0.91 -5.30
C VAL A 119 6.43 0.77 -4.19
N SER A 120 7.59 0.21 -4.51
CA SER A 120 8.68 0.03 -3.54
C SER A 120 10.04 0.32 -4.14
N THR A 121 11.01 0.60 -3.27
CA THR A 121 12.43 0.67 -3.63
C THR A 121 13.27 -0.03 -2.58
N SER A 122 14.41 -0.61 -2.99
CA SER A 122 15.38 -1.22 -2.08
C SER A 122 16.82 -0.81 -2.41
N GLY A 123 17.66 -0.72 -1.37
CA GLY A 123 19.09 -0.46 -1.54
C GLY A 123 19.83 -1.66 -2.14
N GLY A 124 19.46 -2.88 -1.75
CA GLY A 124 20.04 -4.11 -2.29
C GLY A 124 19.18 -4.75 -3.39
N VAL A 125 19.64 -5.90 -3.90
CA VAL A 125 18.99 -6.67 -4.96
C VAL A 125 18.66 -8.09 -4.49
N ASN A 126 17.65 -8.71 -5.09
CA ASN A 126 17.28 -10.11 -4.85
C ASN A 126 16.97 -10.46 -3.39
N TYR A 127 16.53 -9.51 -2.59
CA TYR A 127 16.09 -9.81 -1.24
C TYR A 127 14.66 -10.39 -1.23
N PRO A 128 14.36 -11.30 -0.30
CA PRO A 128 12.98 -11.71 -0.05
C PRO A 128 12.15 -10.48 0.33
N ASP A 129 11.08 -10.20 -0.41
CA ASP A 129 10.15 -9.12 -0.10
C ASP A 129 8.94 -9.67 0.66
N PHE A 130 9.08 -9.73 1.97
CA PHE A 130 7.96 -10.10 2.84
C PHE A 130 6.93 -8.98 2.96
N GLY A 131 7.27 -7.75 2.57
CA GLY A 131 6.35 -6.63 2.54
C GLY A 131 5.32 -6.79 1.43
N PHE A 132 5.75 -6.87 0.17
CA PHE A 132 4.85 -7.07 -0.97
C PHE A 132 4.07 -8.38 -0.88
N ASN A 133 4.74 -9.47 -0.55
CA ASN A 133 4.08 -10.78 -0.44
C ASN A 133 3.01 -10.79 0.66
N TYR A 134 3.24 -10.11 1.79
CA TYR A 134 2.23 -9.92 2.83
C TYR A 134 1.04 -9.11 2.30
N ILE A 135 1.27 -7.96 1.65
CA ILE A 135 0.21 -7.11 1.08
C ILE A 135 -0.62 -7.91 0.06
N LYS A 136 0.04 -8.64 -0.83
CA LYS A 136 -0.63 -9.48 -1.84
C LYS A 136 -1.50 -10.57 -1.20
N ALA A 137 -0.97 -11.28 -0.21
CA ALA A 137 -1.71 -12.30 0.51
C ALA A 137 -2.92 -11.72 1.23
N LEU A 138 -2.73 -10.62 1.98
CA LEU A 138 -3.78 -9.94 2.72
C LEU A 138 -4.89 -9.41 1.79
N SER A 139 -4.50 -8.75 0.68
CA SER A 139 -5.43 -8.24 -0.33
C SER A 139 -6.30 -9.34 -0.89
N ASN A 140 -5.70 -10.46 -1.25
CA ASN A 140 -6.42 -11.60 -1.83
C ASN A 140 -7.33 -12.32 -0.83
N MET A 141 -6.86 -12.50 0.40
CA MET A 141 -7.56 -13.32 1.41
C MET A 141 -8.58 -12.52 2.21
N MET A 142 -8.23 -11.26 2.59
CA MET A 142 -9.04 -10.47 3.51
C MET A 142 -9.83 -9.37 2.81
N PHE A 143 -9.23 -8.66 1.83
CA PHE A 143 -9.89 -7.50 1.23
C PHE A 143 -10.68 -7.84 -0.05
N GLY A 144 -10.44 -9.01 -0.65
CA GLY A 144 -11.10 -9.43 -1.89
C GLY A 144 -10.51 -8.80 -3.14
N ILE A 145 -9.36 -8.13 -3.04
CA ILE A 145 -8.66 -7.49 -4.16
C ILE A 145 -7.72 -8.51 -4.78
N LYS A 146 -8.02 -8.95 -6.01
CA LYS A 146 -7.27 -10.02 -6.70
C LYS A 146 -6.14 -9.51 -7.58
N ASP A 147 -6.33 -8.33 -8.17
CA ASP A 147 -5.32 -7.71 -9.01
C ASP A 147 -4.37 -6.87 -8.14
N VAL A 148 -3.17 -7.43 -7.90
CA VAL A 148 -2.14 -6.80 -7.06
C VAL A 148 -0.85 -6.75 -7.86
N ILE A 149 -0.47 -5.54 -8.27
CA ILE A 149 0.67 -5.24 -9.14
C ILE A 149 1.76 -4.55 -8.33
N ARG A 150 3.03 -4.88 -8.61
CA ARG A 150 4.20 -4.25 -7.98
C ARG A 150 5.05 -3.54 -9.02
N PHE A 151 5.46 -2.32 -8.69
CA PHE A 151 6.54 -1.58 -9.35
C PHE A 151 7.69 -1.43 -8.36
N SER A 152 8.91 -1.84 -8.74
CA SER A 152 10.03 -1.89 -7.80
C SER A 152 11.35 -1.55 -8.45
N ALA A 153 12.05 -0.57 -7.89
CA ALA A 153 13.45 -0.28 -8.20
C ALA A 153 14.37 -0.86 -7.12
N GLU A 154 15.26 -1.78 -7.50
CA GLU A 154 16.15 -2.50 -6.60
C GLU A 154 17.62 -2.17 -6.85
N GLY A 155 18.47 -2.28 -5.84
CA GLY A 155 19.91 -2.06 -5.96
C GLY A 155 20.33 -0.59 -5.94
N LEU A 156 19.50 0.29 -5.36
CA LEU A 156 19.72 1.74 -5.36
C LEU A 156 20.89 2.21 -4.47
N ASP A 157 21.42 1.32 -3.61
CA ASP A 157 22.56 1.61 -2.75
C ASP A 157 23.76 0.67 -3.06
N VAL A 158 23.69 -0.07 -4.16
CA VAL A 158 24.82 -0.88 -4.66
C VAL A 158 25.81 0.04 -5.38
N TRP A 159 27.08 0.01 -4.96
CA TRP A 159 28.11 0.96 -5.37
C TRP A 159 28.32 1.12 -6.88
N GLU A 160 28.18 0.04 -7.65
CA GLU A 160 28.42 0.04 -9.11
C GLU A 160 27.17 0.35 -9.93
N ASN A 161 26.02 0.53 -9.28
CA ASN A 161 24.77 0.72 -9.98
C ASN A 161 24.54 2.19 -10.36
N ASP A 162 24.05 2.38 -11.57
CA ASP A 162 23.50 3.66 -12.05
C ASP A 162 22.06 3.82 -11.54
N VAL A 163 21.93 4.58 -10.47
CA VAL A 163 20.64 4.81 -9.77
C VAL A 163 19.62 5.48 -10.69
N GLU A 164 20.06 6.46 -11.51
CA GLU A 164 19.16 7.20 -12.40
C GLU A 164 18.57 6.25 -13.44
N LYS A 165 19.42 5.43 -14.05
CA LYS A 165 19.00 4.44 -15.06
C LYS A 165 18.04 3.37 -14.48
N ILE A 166 18.25 2.96 -13.22
CA ILE A 166 17.34 2.00 -12.57
C ILE A 166 15.98 2.64 -12.33
N LEU A 167 15.95 3.90 -11.89
CA LEU A 167 14.69 4.62 -11.69
C LEU A 167 13.98 4.89 -13.02
N GLU A 168 14.70 5.33 -14.07
CA GLU A 168 14.16 5.55 -15.42
C GLU A 168 13.48 4.28 -15.95
N LYS A 169 14.16 3.13 -15.84
CA LYS A 169 13.56 1.85 -16.25
C LYS A 169 12.25 1.54 -15.53
N THR A 170 12.19 1.81 -14.23
CA THR A 170 10.96 1.57 -13.46
C THR A 170 9.86 2.57 -13.83
N ILE A 171 10.23 3.80 -14.19
CA ILE A 171 9.29 4.80 -14.72
C ILE A 171 8.73 4.33 -16.07
N GLU A 172 9.56 3.84 -16.98
CA GLU A 172 9.11 3.26 -18.26
C GLU A 172 8.10 2.11 -18.04
N GLU A 173 8.36 1.22 -17.09
CA GLU A 173 7.42 0.14 -16.72
C GLU A 173 6.07 0.68 -16.19
N ILE A 174 6.09 1.78 -15.44
CA ILE A 174 4.90 2.48 -14.94
C ILE A 174 4.14 3.13 -16.10
N GLU A 175 4.82 3.83 -17.01
CA GLU A 175 4.23 4.48 -18.18
C GLU A 175 3.58 3.45 -19.10
N GLU A 176 4.28 2.33 -19.39
CA GLU A 176 3.71 1.23 -20.17
C GLU A 176 2.45 0.62 -19.53
N TYR A 177 2.39 0.59 -18.21
CA TYR A 177 1.20 0.14 -17.49
C TYR A 177 0.05 1.13 -17.66
N ILE A 178 0.32 2.43 -17.51
CA ILE A 178 -0.67 3.51 -17.65
C ILE A 178 -1.27 3.55 -19.06
N ASP A 179 -0.44 3.39 -20.07
CA ASP A 179 -0.86 3.44 -21.49
C ASP A 179 -1.81 2.29 -21.88
N LYS A 180 -1.83 1.21 -21.11
CA LYS A 180 -2.70 0.04 -21.32
C LYS A 180 -4.05 0.16 -20.60
N GLU A 181 -4.23 1.19 -19.75
CA GLU A 181 -5.43 1.45 -18.95
C GLU A 181 -6.39 2.41 -19.67
#